data_27e629e7994bb60156ade484ed940151
#
_entry.id   27e629e7994bb60156ade484ed940151
#
_cell.length_a   1.000
_cell.length_b   1.000
_cell.length_c   1.000
_cell.angle_alpha   90.00
_cell.angle_beta   90.00
_cell.angle_gamma   90.00
#
_symmetry.space_group_name_H-M   'P 1'
#
loop_
_entity.id
_entity.type
_entity.pdbx_description
1 polymer ?
#
loop_
_entity_poly.entity_id
_entity_poly.type
_entity_poly.pdbx_seq_one_letter_code
_entity_poly.pdbx_strand_id
1 'polypeptide(L)'
;MEIIADLHIHSRYSMATSKLGTPEYLDLWARKKGISLVGTGDFTHPAWREELKEKFVPAESGLYRLKNEYVLEEAKLLPGGAPRFVITGEISSIYKKNGKCRKVHNVLLLSGLEEADKIAGRLEKIGNIHSDGRPILGLDCHDLLEILLENCADGMLVPAHIWTPHFGLFGAASGFDTMEECFEDLTSYVHAVETGLSSDPPMNWRLSALDGLQLISNSDAHSPSKLGREANLLDIELSYQGLYGAVQYGKGLLGTLEFFPEEGKYHYDGHRKCHICLSPEEAEKYHGICPVCGKKLTMGVNHRIMDLADRENGFVRKNARSFESIVPLPEVISACVGKAVTTKTVTGEYEKMLQKLGNEFDILREIPIADIEKESSHMIASGIQKLRNREVICKPGFDGEYGKISLF
;
A
#
# COMPACT_ATOMS: atom_id res chain seq x y z
N MET A 1 6.61 -15.60 -15.09
CA MET A 1 7.13 -15.91 -13.71
C MET A 1 6.41 -14.99 -12.77
N GLU A 2 5.76 -15.55 -11.74
CA GLU A 2 5.10 -14.72 -10.72
C GLU A 2 6.13 -13.83 -10.01
N ILE A 3 5.84 -12.55 -9.94
CA ILE A 3 6.65 -11.56 -9.23
C ILE A 3 5.76 -10.80 -8.24
N ILE A 4 6.35 -10.37 -7.15
CA ILE A 4 5.68 -9.54 -6.16
C ILE A 4 6.16 -8.10 -6.33
N ALA A 5 5.21 -7.16 -6.41
CA ALA A 5 5.47 -5.74 -6.60
C ALA A 5 4.83 -4.88 -5.50
N ASP A 6 5.62 -3.98 -4.91
CA ASP A 6 5.18 -2.95 -3.95
C ASP A 6 5.56 -1.58 -4.52
N LEU A 7 4.58 -0.83 -4.97
CA LEU A 7 4.76 0.34 -5.84
C LEU A 7 4.58 1.68 -5.12
N HIS A 8 4.09 1.66 -3.86
CA HIS A 8 3.83 2.85 -3.06
C HIS A 8 4.56 2.75 -1.72
N ILE A 9 5.66 3.47 -1.65
CA ILE A 9 6.54 3.56 -0.48
C ILE A 9 7.04 4.98 -0.30
N HIS A 10 7.69 5.25 0.84
CA HIS A 10 8.33 6.53 1.12
C HIS A 10 9.81 6.39 1.45
N SER A 11 10.59 7.37 1.00
CA SER A 11 12.01 7.50 1.31
C SER A 11 12.24 8.19 2.65
N ARG A 12 13.51 8.30 3.04
CA ARG A 12 13.92 9.08 4.22
C ARG A 12 13.63 10.58 4.13
N TYR A 13 13.25 11.08 2.98
CA TYR A 13 12.92 12.50 2.76
C TYR A 13 11.45 12.83 3.01
N SER A 14 10.59 11.83 3.19
CA SER A 14 9.20 12.05 3.60
C SER A 14 9.06 12.22 5.12
N MET A 15 8.05 12.98 5.52
CA MET A 15 7.72 13.16 6.94
C MET A 15 7.34 11.85 7.61
N ALA A 16 7.70 11.71 8.87
CA ALA A 16 7.40 10.54 9.71
C ALA A 16 7.97 9.21 9.20
N THR A 17 8.99 9.25 8.34
CA THR A 17 9.68 8.07 7.80
C THR A 17 10.96 7.72 8.56
N SER A 18 11.42 6.49 8.37
CA SER A 18 12.69 6.02 8.88
C SER A 18 13.87 6.67 8.13
N LYS A 19 14.91 7.05 8.85
CA LYS A 19 16.19 7.47 8.26
C LYS A 19 16.85 6.38 7.42
N LEU A 20 16.45 5.12 7.59
CA LEU A 20 16.90 3.97 6.81
C LEU A 20 16.15 3.83 5.47
N GLY A 21 15.20 4.72 5.13
CA GLY A 21 14.54 4.75 3.82
C GLY A 21 15.49 5.17 2.71
N THR A 22 16.55 4.39 2.48
CA THR A 22 17.59 4.61 1.46
C THR A 22 17.61 3.48 0.45
N PRO A 23 18.16 3.67 -0.77
CA PRO A 23 18.20 2.64 -1.80
C PRO A 23 18.80 1.31 -1.33
N GLU A 24 19.84 1.37 -0.49
CA GLU A 24 20.54 0.20 0.04
C GLU A 24 19.63 -0.65 0.94
N TYR A 25 18.90 0.01 1.84
CA TYR A 25 17.98 -0.69 2.75
C TYR A 25 16.68 -1.11 2.06
N LEU A 26 16.23 -0.38 1.04
CA LEU A 26 15.11 -0.82 0.20
C LEU A 26 15.50 -2.10 -0.56
N ASP A 27 16.70 -2.18 -1.14
CA ASP A 27 17.22 -3.40 -1.80
C ASP A 27 17.30 -4.57 -0.80
N LEU A 28 17.88 -4.35 0.38
CA LEU A 28 17.99 -5.37 1.42
C LEU A 28 16.63 -5.94 1.84
N TRP A 29 15.69 -5.05 2.14
CA TRP A 29 14.39 -5.48 2.63
C TRP A 29 13.52 -6.09 1.53
N ALA A 30 13.64 -5.61 0.28
CA ALA A 30 12.99 -6.27 -0.85
C ALA A 30 13.45 -7.72 -1.00
N ARG A 31 14.75 -7.99 -0.86
CA ARG A 31 15.29 -9.38 -0.86
C ARG A 31 14.79 -10.19 0.32
N LYS A 32 14.82 -9.65 1.54
CA LYS A 32 14.29 -10.34 2.74
C LYS A 32 12.83 -10.71 2.58
N LYS A 33 12.05 -9.82 1.97
CA LYS A 33 10.61 -10.02 1.75
C LYS A 33 10.30 -10.92 0.55
N GLY A 34 11.15 -10.98 -0.46
CA GLY A 34 10.89 -11.65 -1.74
C GLY A 34 10.18 -10.75 -2.76
N ILE A 35 10.33 -9.42 -2.63
CA ILE A 35 9.75 -8.44 -3.55
C ILE A 35 10.68 -8.27 -4.75
N SER A 36 10.14 -8.49 -5.95
CA SER A 36 10.90 -8.40 -7.20
C SER A 36 10.91 -7.01 -7.80
N LEU A 37 9.84 -6.22 -7.57
CA LEU A 37 9.69 -4.87 -8.11
C LEU A 37 9.23 -3.90 -7.02
N VAL A 38 9.99 -2.83 -6.80
CA VAL A 38 9.74 -1.83 -5.75
C VAL A 38 9.59 -0.45 -6.40
N GLY A 39 8.58 0.31 -6.00
CA GLY A 39 8.51 1.74 -6.29
C GLY A 39 9.62 2.49 -5.54
N THR A 40 10.19 3.52 -6.17
CA THR A 40 11.21 4.32 -5.49
C THR A 40 10.64 5.22 -4.40
N GLY A 41 9.37 5.58 -4.53
CA GLY A 41 8.77 6.66 -3.75
C GLY A 41 9.39 8.03 -4.04
N ASP A 42 8.71 9.06 -3.62
CA ASP A 42 9.25 10.42 -3.40
C ASP A 42 10.04 11.06 -4.56
N PHE A 43 9.79 10.67 -5.81
CA PHE A 43 10.56 11.16 -6.96
C PHE A 43 10.55 12.69 -7.09
N THR A 44 9.59 13.37 -6.50
CA THR A 44 9.50 14.84 -6.56
C THR A 44 10.60 15.53 -5.76
N HIS A 45 11.12 14.91 -4.68
CA HIS A 45 12.13 15.52 -3.82
C HIS A 45 13.49 15.57 -4.53
N PRO A 46 14.10 16.76 -4.75
CA PRO A 46 15.30 16.88 -5.56
C PRO A 46 16.49 16.08 -5.03
N ALA A 47 16.74 16.10 -3.71
CA ALA A 47 17.84 15.33 -3.13
C ALA A 47 17.63 13.81 -3.28
N TRP A 48 16.39 13.32 -3.27
CA TRP A 48 16.10 11.92 -3.52
C TRP A 48 16.37 11.55 -4.99
N ARG A 49 15.92 12.38 -5.95
CA ARG A 49 16.22 12.14 -7.36
C ARG A 49 17.73 12.08 -7.65
N GLU A 50 18.51 12.99 -7.07
CA GLU A 50 19.97 12.96 -7.22
C GLU A 50 20.58 11.69 -6.63
N GLU A 51 20.08 11.24 -5.46
CA GLU A 51 20.53 9.99 -4.85
C GLU A 51 20.18 8.77 -5.72
N LEU A 52 18.97 8.75 -6.34
CA LEU A 52 18.60 7.71 -7.30
C LEU A 52 19.50 7.70 -8.54
N LYS A 53 19.79 8.87 -9.14
CA LYS A 53 20.71 8.98 -10.27
C LYS A 53 22.13 8.52 -9.92
N GLU A 54 22.60 8.84 -8.74
CA GLU A 54 23.92 8.44 -8.26
C GLU A 54 24.00 6.91 -8.06
N LYS A 55 23.01 6.31 -7.39
CA LYS A 55 23.09 4.94 -6.88
C LYS A 55 22.47 3.88 -7.79
N PHE A 56 21.56 4.27 -8.66
CA PHE A 56 20.90 3.34 -9.56
C PHE A 56 21.56 3.28 -10.93
N VAL A 57 21.36 2.16 -11.60
CA VAL A 57 21.74 1.93 -13.00
C VAL A 57 20.53 1.32 -13.73
N PRO A 58 20.32 1.68 -15.01
CA PRO A 58 19.28 1.03 -15.81
C PRO A 58 19.43 -0.50 -15.80
N ALA A 59 18.30 -1.17 -15.77
CA ALA A 59 18.19 -2.62 -15.87
C ALA A 59 17.36 -2.98 -17.10
N GLU A 60 16.22 -3.63 -16.91
CA GLU A 60 15.27 -3.85 -18.01
C GLU A 60 14.58 -2.52 -18.38
N SER A 61 13.93 -2.48 -19.55
CA SER A 61 13.32 -1.24 -20.09
C SER A 61 12.44 -0.53 -19.05
N GLY A 62 12.80 0.72 -18.71
CA GLY A 62 12.10 1.58 -17.74
C GLY A 62 12.26 1.16 -16.28
N LEU A 63 13.11 0.18 -15.99
CA LEU A 63 13.42 -0.26 -14.63
C LEU A 63 14.88 0.00 -14.28
N TYR A 64 15.14 0.04 -12.98
CA TYR A 64 16.45 0.30 -12.40
C TYR A 64 16.83 -0.80 -11.41
N ARG A 65 18.11 -0.89 -11.12
CA ARG A 65 18.65 -1.69 -10.01
C ARG A 65 19.72 -0.89 -9.26
N LEU A 66 19.92 -1.23 -8.01
CA LEU A 66 21.01 -0.67 -7.22
C LEU A 66 22.36 -1.09 -7.81
N LYS A 67 23.32 -0.16 -7.93
CA LYS A 67 24.69 -0.47 -8.33
C LYS A 67 25.33 -1.41 -7.30
N ASN A 68 26.16 -2.35 -7.77
CA ASN A 68 26.73 -3.39 -6.92
C ASN A 68 27.58 -2.85 -5.75
N GLU A 69 28.19 -1.68 -5.92
CA GLU A 69 29.00 -1.00 -4.91
C GLU A 69 28.20 -0.49 -3.70
N TYR A 70 26.87 -0.26 -3.88
CA TYR A 70 25.97 0.17 -2.81
C TYR A 70 25.17 -0.98 -2.18
N VAL A 71 25.25 -2.20 -2.76
CA VAL A 71 24.55 -3.38 -2.19
C VAL A 71 25.19 -3.75 -0.88
N LEU A 72 24.42 -3.80 0.19
CA LEU A 72 24.89 -4.17 1.52
C LEU A 72 25.41 -5.62 1.54
N GLU A 73 26.47 -5.89 2.31
CA GLU A 73 27.05 -7.25 2.41
C GLU A 73 26.01 -8.29 2.86
N GLU A 74 25.13 -7.92 3.78
CA GLU A 74 24.02 -8.76 4.23
C GLU A 74 23.09 -9.14 3.06
N ALA A 75 22.79 -8.20 2.18
CA ALA A 75 21.92 -8.42 1.02
C ALA A 75 22.53 -9.38 0.00
N LYS A 76 23.86 -9.43 -0.11
CA LYS A 76 24.58 -10.35 -1.01
C LYS A 76 24.50 -11.81 -0.56
N LEU A 77 24.20 -12.05 0.72
CA LEU A 77 24.09 -13.38 1.31
C LEU A 77 22.66 -13.97 1.20
N LEU A 78 21.68 -13.15 0.86
CA LEU A 78 20.30 -13.58 0.72
C LEU A 78 20.07 -14.32 -0.61
N PRO A 79 19.26 -15.39 -0.62
CA PRO A 79 18.89 -16.07 -1.86
C PRO A 79 18.01 -15.17 -2.74
N GLY A 80 17.98 -15.47 -4.03
CA GLY A 80 17.14 -14.76 -5.00
C GLY A 80 17.88 -13.72 -5.83
N GLY A 81 17.15 -13.09 -6.76
CA GLY A 81 17.67 -12.06 -7.65
C GLY A 81 17.72 -10.67 -6.99
N ALA A 82 18.46 -9.76 -7.62
CA ALA A 82 18.40 -8.35 -7.23
C ALA A 82 17.02 -7.77 -7.57
N PRO A 83 16.35 -7.06 -6.66
CA PRO A 83 15.08 -6.40 -6.94
C PRO A 83 15.25 -5.34 -8.03
N ARG A 84 14.15 -5.02 -8.71
CA ARG A 84 14.06 -3.90 -9.62
C ARG A 84 13.30 -2.76 -8.98
N PHE A 85 13.58 -1.58 -9.49
CA PHE A 85 12.95 -0.34 -9.03
C PHE A 85 12.29 0.37 -10.20
N VAL A 86 11.07 0.86 -9.98
CA VAL A 86 10.33 1.74 -10.89
C VAL A 86 10.17 3.11 -10.23
N ILE A 87 10.25 4.17 -11.03
CA ILE A 87 10.13 5.53 -10.50
C ILE A 87 8.68 5.80 -10.09
N THR A 88 8.48 6.07 -8.80
CA THR A 88 7.16 6.38 -8.24
C THR A 88 7.23 7.53 -7.24
N GLY A 89 6.06 8.08 -6.89
CA GLY A 89 5.95 9.03 -5.80
C GLY A 89 4.50 9.43 -5.55
N GLU A 90 4.18 9.70 -4.31
CA GLU A 90 2.87 10.16 -3.87
C GLU A 90 2.81 11.69 -3.85
N ILE A 91 1.71 12.24 -4.36
CA ILE A 91 1.40 13.67 -4.32
C ILE A 91 0.18 13.89 -3.45
N SER A 92 0.28 14.78 -2.48
CA SER A 92 -0.83 15.20 -1.63
C SER A 92 -1.49 16.45 -2.21
N SER A 93 -2.66 16.28 -2.83
CA SER A 93 -3.49 17.35 -3.38
C SER A 93 -4.41 17.92 -2.30
N ILE A 94 -4.31 19.22 -1.98
CA ILE A 94 -5.20 19.91 -1.04
C ILE A 94 -5.74 21.17 -1.72
N TYR A 95 -7.03 21.18 -2.05
CA TYR A 95 -7.64 22.25 -2.82
C TYR A 95 -9.12 22.44 -2.50
N LYS A 96 -9.74 23.51 -3.01
CA LYS A 96 -11.17 23.73 -2.87
C LYS A 96 -11.88 23.35 -4.17
N LYS A 97 -12.90 22.47 -4.06
CA LYS A 97 -13.77 22.07 -5.17
C LYS A 97 -15.19 21.88 -4.65
N ASN A 98 -16.18 22.43 -5.37
CA ASN A 98 -17.62 22.37 -5.01
C ASN A 98 -17.90 22.85 -3.57
N GLY A 99 -17.22 23.94 -3.15
CA GLY A 99 -17.41 24.55 -1.83
C GLY A 99 -16.79 23.78 -0.65
N LYS A 100 -16.14 22.64 -0.89
CA LYS A 100 -15.49 21.80 0.13
C LYS A 100 -13.98 21.83 -0.02
N CYS A 101 -13.24 21.67 1.10
CA CYS A 101 -11.82 21.41 1.05
C CYS A 101 -11.62 19.91 0.75
N ARG A 102 -11.01 19.61 -0.40
CA ARG A 102 -10.69 18.26 -0.84
C ARG A 102 -9.25 17.94 -0.52
N LYS A 103 -9.02 16.70 -0.11
CA LYS A 103 -7.68 16.19 0.17
C LYS A 103 -7.59 14.78 -0.39
N VAL A 104 -6.73 14.59 -1.37
CA VAL A 104 -6.54 13.30 -2.05
C VAL A 104 -5.06 13.05 -2.26
N HIS A 105 -4.63 11.83 -2.01
CA HIS A 105 -3.32 11.33 -2.38
C HIS A 105 -3.39 10.56 -3.70
N ASN A 106 -2.41 10.80 -4.54
CA ASN A 106 -2.27 10.08 -5.81
C ASN A 106 -0.83 9.61 -5.97
N VAL A 107 -0.66 8.33 -6.29
CA VAL A 107 0.64 7.77 -6.68
C VAL A 107 0.83 7.94 -8.18
N LEU A 108 1.98 8.49 -8.56
CA LEU A 108 2.43 8.55 -9.94
C LEU A 108 3.48 7.46 -10.16
N LEU A 109 3.35 6.73 -11.28
CA LEU A 109 4.33 5.75 -11.75
C LEU A 109 4.87 6.22 -13.11
N LEU A 110 6.19 6.27 -13.25
CA LEU A 110 6.85 6.89 -14.39
C LEU A 110 7.82 5.93 -15.07
N SER A 111 7.96 6.06 -16.37
CA SER A 111 8.85 5.22 -17.19
C SER A 111 10.34 5.54 -17.03
N GLY A 112 10.70 6.64 -16.34
CA GLY A 112 12.10 6.95 -16.12
C GLY A 112 12.37 8.21 -15.29
N LEU A 113 13.65 8.42 -15.00
CA LEU A 113 14.13 9.59 -14.26
C LEU A 113 14.02 10.90 -15.06
N GLU A 114 14.04 10.82 -16.39
CA GLU A 114 13.87 11.99 -17.26
C GLU A 114 12.44 12.55 -17.12
N GLU A 115 11.42 11.68 -17.14
CA GLU A 115 10.03 12.03 -16.93
C GLU A 115 9.82 12.58 -15.50
N ALA A 116 10.49 11.97 -14.52
CA ALA A 116 10.47 12.45 -13.14
C ALA A 116 11.02 13.90 -13.02
N ASP A 117 12.12 14.22 -13.71
CA ASP A 117 12.66 15.58 -13.72
C ASP A 117 11.69 16.58 -14.37
N LYS A 118 11.06 16.22 -15.50
CA LYS A 118 10.08 17.07 -16.20
C LYS A 118 8.87 17.38 -15.28
N ILE A 119 8.28 16.35 -14.70
CA ILE A 119 7.10 16.49 -13.83
C ILE A 119 7.46 17.25 -12.55
N ALA A 120 8.57 16.92 -11.89
CA ALA A 120 9.01 17.63 -10.70
C ALA A 120 9.26 19.11 -10.99
N GLY A 121 9.87 19.45 -12.13
CA GLY A 121 10.07 20.84 -12.54
C GLY A 121 8.77 21.62 -12.85
N ARG A 122 7.68 20.93 -13.19
CA ARG A 122 6.33 21.53 -13.30
C ARG A 122 5.71 21.73 -11.92
N LEU A 123 5.78 20.73 -11.04
CA LEU A 123 5.22 20.80 -9.69
C LEU A 123 5.94 21.83 -8.82
N GLU A 124 7.25 22.02 -8.97
CA GLU A 124 8.03 23.03 -8.25
C GLU A 124 7.55 24.47 -8.50
N LYS A 125 7.01 24.74 -9.69
CA LYS A 125 6.40 26.05 -10.01
C LYS A 125 5.05 26.28 -9.33
N ILE A 126 4.43 25.22 -8.86
CA ILE A 126 3.11 25.23 -8.19
C ILE A 126 3.29 25.30 -6.68
N GLY A 127 4.28 24.58 -6.14
CA GLY A 127 4.49 24.55 -4.70
C GLY A 127 5.83 23.98 -4.28
N ASN A 128 6.03 23.87 -2.98
CA ASN A 128 7.29 23.42 -2.40
C ASN A 128 7.40 21.89 -2.47
N ILE A 129 8.41 21.41 -3.20
CA ILE A 129 8.75 19.98 -3.33
C ILE A 129 10.06 19.61 -2.59
N HIS A 130 10.63 20.53 -1.80
CA HIS A 130 11.94 20.36 -1.14
C HIS A 130 11.82 19.97 0.34
N SER A 131 10.65 20.13 0.94
CA SER A 131 10.47 19.93 2.39
C SER A 131 9.94 18.57 2.78
N ASP A 132 9.37 17.83 1.82
CA ASP A 132 8.76 16.52 2.05
C ASP A 132 8.85 15.71 0.76
N GLY A 133 9.20 14.43 0.86
CA GLY A 133 9.20 13.51 -0.27
C GLY A 133 7.82 13.36 -0.91
N ARG A 134 6.77 13.45 -0.08
CA ARG A 134 5.37 13.56 -0.50
C ARG A 134 4.92 15.02 -0.41
N PRO A 135 5.09 15.84 -1.46
CA PRO A 135 4.76 17.24 -1.40
C PRO A 135 3.25 17.48 -1.24
N ILE A 136 2.91 18.47 -0.40
CA ILE A 136 1.55 18.96 -0.26
C ILE A 136 1.38 20.13 -1.20
N LEU A 137 0.52 19.98 -2.21
CA LEU A 137 0.32 20.98 -3.25
C LEU A 137 -1.14 21.46 -3.25
N GLY A 138 -1.32 22.78 -3.47
CA GLY A 138 -2.63 23.39 -3.74
C GLY A 138 -3.06 23.14 -5.19
N LEU A 139 -3.04 21.87 -5.62
CA LEU A 139 -3.26 21.43 -7.00
C LEU A 139 -4.46 20.48 -7.06
N ASP A 140 -5.37 20.72 -8.01
CA ASP A 140 -6.49 19.81 -8.29
C ASP A 140 -5.97 18.46 -8.82
N CYS A 141 -6.64 17.38 -8.49
CA CYS A 141 -6.28 16.05 -9.00
C CYS A 141 -6.43 15.95 -10.52
N HIS A 142 -7.41 16.64 -11.10
CA HIS A 142 -7.57 16.77 -12.54
C HIS A 142 -6.32 17.40 -13.17
N ASP A 143 -5.88 18.56 -12.66
CA ASP A 143 -4.71 19.28 -13.18
C ASP A 143 -3.41 18.49 -12.94
N LEU A 144 -3.31 17.71 -11.83
CA LEU A 144 -2.20 16.82 -11.61
C LEU A 144 -2.13 15.72 -12.68
N LEU A 145 -3.28 15.14 -13.04
CA LEU A 145 -3.36 14.13 -14.10
C LEU A 145 -3.03 14.73 -15.47
N GLU A 146 -3.51 15.94 -15.77
CA GLU A 146 -3.16 16.65 -16.98
C GLU A 146 -1.64 16.87 -17.09
N ILE A 147 -0.99 17.35 -16.01
CA ILE A 147 0.48 17.51 -15.94
C ILE A 147 1.19 16.18 -16.22
N LEU A 148 0.70 15.07 -15.66
CA LEU A 148 1.28 13.76 -15.91
C LEU A 148 1.19 13.40 -17.40
N LEU A 149 0.00 13.47 -17.99
CA LEU A 149 -0.24 13.09 -19.40
C LEU A 149 0.54 13.95 -20.38
N GLU A 150 0.71 15.24 -20.10
CA GLU A 150 1.53 16.14 -20.93
C GLU A 150 3.04 15.83 -20.92
N ASN A 151 3.56 15.27 -19.82
CA ASN A 151 5.00 15.13 -19.61
C ASN A 151 5.49 13.67 -19.63
N CYS A 152 4.58 12.69 -19.51
CA CYS A 152 4.88 11.26 -19.52
C CYS A 152 3.71 10.52 -20.17
N ALA A 153 3.80 10.23 -21.46
CA ALA A 153 2.72 9.64 -22.25
C ALA A 153 2.30 8.23 -21.76
N ASP A 154 3.22 7.51 -21.15
CA ASP A 154 3.01 6.20 -20.52
C ASP A 154 3.04 6.29 -18.98
N GLY A 155 2.92 7.48 -18.42
CA GLY A 155 2.76 7.69 -16.99
C GLY A 155 1.41 7.18 -16.49
N MET A 156 1.38 6.70 -15.26
CA MET A 156 0.15 6.22 -14.61
C MET A 156 -0.13 7.00 -13.34
N LEU A 157 -1.38 7.43 -13.16
CA LEU A 157 -1.86 7.99 -11.91
C LEU A 157 -2.80 6.98 -11.26
N VAL A 158 -2.54 6.67 -10.00
CA VAL A 158 -3.34 5.76 -9.18
C VAL A 158 -3.76 6.51 -7.91
N PRO A 159 -5.06 6.76 -7.71
CA PRO A 159 -5.55 7.26 -6.43
C PRO A 159 -5.13 6.32 -5.30
N ALA A 160 -4.42 6.85 -4.30
CA ALA A 160 -3.84 6.08 -3.21
C ALA A 160 -4.89 5.77 -2.14
N HIS A 161 -4.82 4.58 -1.53
CA HIS A 161 -5.61 4.16 -0.35
C HIS A 161 -6.98 4.83 -0.28
N ILE A 162 -7.82 4.59 -1.31
CA ILE A 162 -9.00 5.40 -1.67
C ILE A 162 -10.05 5.57 -0.58
N TRP A 163 -10.05 4.75 0.47
CA TRP A 163 -11.03 4.78 1.55
C TRP A 163 -10.54 5.43 2.84
N THR A 164 -9.26 5.81 2.95
CA THR A 164 -8.80 6.50 4.17
C THR A 164 -9.64 7.76 4.40
N PRO A 165 -10.16 8.01 5.63
CA PRO A 165 -11.07 9.14 5.89
C PRO A 165 -10.51 10.49 5.47
N HIS A 166 -9.22 10.69 5.67
CA HIS A 166 -8.46 11.83 5.19
C HIS A 166 -7.55 11.40 4.05
N PHE A 167 -7.48 12.20 3.00
CA PHE A 167 -6.62 12.00 1.83
C PHE A 167 -6.98 10.79 0.94
N GLY A 168 -8.04 10.05 1.21
CA GLY A 168 -8.58 9.04 0.30
C GLY A 168 -9.57 9.66 -0.69
N LEU A 169 -9.58 9.16 -1.93
CA LEU A 169 -10.51 9.61 -2.99
C LEU A 169 -11.97 9.56 -2.53
N PHE A 170 -12.38 8.48 -1.86
CA PHE A 170 -13.73 8.30 -1.28
C PHE A 170 -13.77 8.54 0.23
N GLY A 171 -12.73 9.15 0.79
CA GLY A 171 -12.62 9.37 2.23
C GLY A 171 -13.76 10.21 2.81
N ALA A 172 -14.36 9.76 3.91
CA ALA A 172 -15.52 10.39 4.54
C ALA A 172 -15.29 11.85 4.96
N ALA A 173 -14.05 12.24 5.28
CA ALA A 173 -13.74 13.58 5.78
C ALA A 173 -13.45 14.60 4.68
N SER A 174 -12.82 14.19 3.58
CA SER A 174 -12.32 15.13 2.58
C SER A 174 -12.32 14.61 1.13
N GLY A 175 -12.87 13.43 0.90
CA GLY A 175 -12.97 12.79 -0.41
C GLY A 175 -14.19 13.25 -1.22
N PHE A 176 -14.45 12.51 -2.27
CA PHE A 176 -15.55 12.67 -3.21
C PHE A 176 -16.53 11.51 -3.10
N ASP A 177 -17.68 11.62 -3.75
CA ASP A 177 -18.64 10.51 -3.82
C ASP A 177 -18.47 9.71 -5.13
N THR A 178 -17.91 10.33 -6.18
CA THR A 178 -17.61 9.70 -7.46
C THR A 178 -16.24 10.09 -7.99
N MET A 179 -15.70 9.32 -8.94
CA MET A 179 -14.44 9.63 -9.60
C MET A 179 -14.57 10.84 -10.54
N GLU A 180 -15.71 10.98 -11.18
CA GLU A 180 -16.02 12.08 -12.09
C GLU A 180 -16.03 13.43 -11.36
N GLU A 181 -16.44 13.49 -10.10
CA GLU A 181 -16.31 14.70 -9.28
C GLU A 181 -14.86 15.12 -9.06
N CYS A 182 -13.94 14.15 -9.03
CA CYS A 182 -12.51 14.38 -8.80
C CYS A 182 -11.76 14.71 -10.10
N PHE A 183 -11.91 13.84 -11.12
CA PHE A 183 -11.10 13.87 -12.35
C PHE A 183 -11.83 14.42 -13.57
N GLU A 184 -13.12 14.71 -13.48
CA GLU A 184 -13.95 15.31 -14.54
C GLU A 184 -13.84 14.54 -15.87
N ASP A 185 -13.52 15.22 -16.97
CA ASP A 185 -13.33 14.63 -18.29
C ASP A 185 -12.08 13.74 -18.42
N LEU A 186 -11.14 13.83 -17.49
CA LEU A 186 -9.97 12.96 -17.43
C LEU A 186 -10.21 11.65 -16.68
N THR A 187 -11.40 11.40 -16.14
CA THR A 187 -11.73 10.15 -15.40
C THR A 187 -11.37 8.89 -16.19
N SER A 188 -11.54 8.89 -17.52
CA SER A 188 -11.23 7.75 -18.39
C SER A 188 -9.75 7.40 -18.48
N TYR A 189 -8.85 8.24 -18.00
CA TYR A 189 -7.42 8.01 -17.94
C TYR A 189 -6.96 7.38 -16.61
N VAL A 190 -7.85 7.27 -15.63
CA VAL A 190 -7.57 6.55 -14.38
C VAL A 190 -8.03 5.11 -14.55
N HIS A 191 -7.09 4.16 -14.54
CA HIS A 191 -7.38 2.75 -14.83
C HIS A 191 -7.20 1.82 -13.63
N ALA A 192 -6.60 2.32 -12.55
CA ALA A 192 -6.39 1.57 -11.33
C ALA A 192 -6.64 2.46 -10.10
N VAL A 193 -6.99 1.82 -8.99
CA VAL A 193 -7.09 2.44 -7.67
C VAL A 193 -6.41 1.54 -6.65
N GLU A 194 -5.90 2.14 -5.58
CA GLU A 194 -5.25 1.40 -4.50
C GLU A 194 -6.23 1.10 -3.37
N THR A 195 -6.32 -0.17 -2.97
CA THR A 195 -7.10 -0.60 -1.80
C THR A 195 -6.59 0.05 -0.51
N GLY A 196 -5.27 -0.03 -0.31
CA GLY A 196 -4.58 0.47 0.87
C GLY A 196 -4.98 -0.26 2.15
N LEU A 197 -4.25 -0.03 3.23
CA LEU A 197 -4.39 -0.72 4.53
C LEU A 197 -5.78 -0.61 5.19
N SER A 198 -6.73 0.10 4.60
CA SER A 198 -8.06 0.35 5.17
C SER A 198 -9.18 -0.42 4.47
N SER A 199 -8.91 -1.05 3.32
CA SER A 199 -9.92 -1.82 2.57
C SER A 199 -9.28 -2.98 1.83
N ASP A 200 -10.07 -4.00 1.52
CA ASP A 200 -9.70 -5.15 0.71
C ASP A 200 -10.58 -5.25 -0.56
N PRO A 201 -10.26 -6.13 -1.50
CA PRO A 201 -11.05 -6.30 -2.72
C PRO A 201 -12.55 -6.55 -2.49
N PRO A 202 -13.00 -7.41 -1.55
CA PRO A 202 -14.42 -7.57 -1.22
C PRO A 202 -15.15 -6.27 -0.85
N MET A 203 -14.50 -5.41 -0.07
CA MET A 203 -15.06 -4.10 0.27
C MET A 203 -15.24 -3.22 -0.97
N ASN A 204 -14.28 -3.26 -1.90
CA ASN A 204 -14.29 -2.49 -3.14
C ASN A 204 -15.28 -3.02 -4.18
N TRP A 205 -15.55 -4.32 -4.22
CA TRP A 205 -16.54 -4.91 -5.16
C TRP A 205 -17.98 -4.46 -4.91
N ARG A 206 -18.25 -3.87 -3.76
CA ARG A 206 -19.56 -3.31 -3.42
C ARG A 206 -19.92 -2.04 -4.21
N LEU A 207 -18.95 -1.44 -4.90
CA LEU A 207 -19.16 -0.27 -5.77
C LEU A 207 -19.02 -0.69 -7.23
N SER A 208 -20.12 -0.65 -8.00
CA SER A 208 -20.09 -0.97 -9.44
C SER A 208 -19.23 0.01 -10.24
N ALA A 209 -19.09 1.24 -9.78
CA ALA A 209 -18.24 2.27 -10.40
C ALA A 209 -16.76 1.85 -10.48
N LEU A 210 -16.31 0.89 -9.66
CA LEU A 210 -14.94 0.37 -9.67
C LEU A 210 -14.75 -0.85 -10.58
N ASP A 211 -15.79 -1.37 -11.24
CA ASP A 211 -15.70 -2.60 -12.04
C ASP A 211 -14.74 -2.49 -13.23
N GLY A 212 -14.62 -1.31 -13.82
CA GLY A 212 -13.71 -1.03 -14.92
C GLY A 212 -12.25 -0.86 -14.52
N LEU A 213 -11.97 -0.74 -13.22
CA LEU A 213 -10.65 -0.41 -12.69
C LEU A 213 -9.92 -1.65 -12.17
N GLN A 214 -8.59 -1.60 -12.24
CA GLN A 214 -7.75 -2.56 -11.55
C GLN A 214 -7.66 -2.16 -10.07
N LEU A 215 -7.84 -3.13 -9.18
CA LEU A 215 -7.51 -2.97 -7.77
C LEU A 215 -6.06 -3.39 -7.59
N ILE A 216 -5.23 -2.48 -7.12
CA ILE A 216 -3.84 -2.74 -6.73
C ILE A 216 -3.68 -2.46 -5.23
N SER A 217 -2.67 -3.06 -4.64
CA SER A 217 -2.40 -2.95 -3.21
C SER A 217 -0.92 -2.69 -2.98
N ASN A 218 -0.60 -1.72 -2.14
CA ASN A 218 0.79 -1.37 -1.85
C ASN A 218 0.94 -0.98 -0.38
N SER A 219 2.14 -1.11 0.14
CA SER A 219 2.40 -1.04 1.58
C SER A 219 2.28 0.36 2.21
N ASP A 220 2.38 1.43 1.44
CA ASP A 220 2.58 2.79 1.96
C ASP A 220 3.68 2.82 3.03
N ALA A 221 4.81 2.14 2.72
CA ALA A 221 5.85 1.87 3.70
C ALA A 221 6.63 3.13 4.07
N HIS A 222 6.58 3.51 5.34
CA HIS A 222 7.37 4.60 5.93
C HIS A 222 8.69 4.11 6.56
N SER A 223 9.02 2.84 6.37
CA SER A 223 10.31 2.23 6.73
C SER A 223 10.55 0.99 5.89
N PRO A 224 11.80 0.65 5.55
CA PRO A 224 12.10 -0.50 4.69
C PRO A 224 11.56 -1.84 5.22
N SER A 225 11.51 -2.01 6.53
CA SER A 225 10.95 -3.23 7.16
C SER A 225 9.44 -3.42 6.96
N LYS A 226 8.74 -2.38 6.53
CA LYS A 226 7.30 -2.40 6.26
C LYS A 226 6.97 -2.61 4.78
N LEU A 227 7.96 -2.75 3.91
CA LEU A 227 7.75 -3.19 2.52
C LEU A 227 6.90 -4.46 2.48
N GLY A 228 6.01 -4.54 1.52
CA GLY A 228 5.19 -5.72 1.29
C GLY A 228 4.14 -6.02 2.36
N ARG A 229 3.76 -5.05 3.23
CA ARG A 229 2.56 -5.23 4.07
C ARG A 229 1.31 -5.45 3.21
N GLU A 230 1.32 -4.83 2.07
CA GLU A 230 0.46 -5.06 0.92
C GLU A 230 1.31 -5.09 -0.33
N ALA A 231 0.90 -5.83 -1.34
CA ALA A 231 1.64 -5.96 -2.59
C ALA A 231 0.75 -6.51 -3.72
N ASN A 232 1.28 -6.49 -4.93
CA ASN A 232 0.65 -7.01 -6.13
C ASN A 232 1.31 -8.30 -6.57
N LEU A 233 0.51 -9.28 -6.97
CA LEU A 233 0.96 -10.52 -7.61
C LEU A 233 0.85 -10.35 -9.12
N LEU A 234 1.97 -10.45 -9.83
CA LEU A 234 2.05 -10.18 -11.26
C LEU A 234 2.69 -11.37 -12.00
N ASP A 235 2.16 -11.72 -13.16
CA ASP A 235 2.80 -12.59 -14.16
C ASP A 235 3.07 -11.78 -15.43
N ILE A 236 4.14 -11.04 -15.40
CA ILE A 236 4.55 -10.12 -16.46
C ILE A 236 6.01 -10.34 -16.85
N GLU A 237 6.38 -9.86 -18.03
CA GLU A 237 7.78 -9.56 -18.32
C GLU A 237 8.24 -8.43 -17.40
N LEU A 238 9.40 -8.62 -16.76
CA LEU A 238 9.95 -7.63 -15.83
C LEU A 238 10.46 -6.42 -16.62
N SER A 239 9.56 -5.49 -16.87
CA SER A 239 9.79 -4.23 -17.61
C SER A 239 8.72 -3.21 -17.22
N TYR A 240 8.96 -1.93 -17.48
CA TYR A 240 7.94 -0.90 -17.26
C TYR A 240 6.69 -1.16 -18.12
N GLN A 241 6.85 -1.60 -19.37
CA GLN A 241 5.72 -1.91 -20.24
C GLN A 241 4.90 -3.10 -19.75
N GLY A 242 5.54 -4.11 -19.15
CA GLY A 242 4.85 -5.20 -18.47
C GLY A 242 4.01 -4.69 -17.30
N LEU A 243 4.61 -3.83 -16.45
CA LEU A 243 3.91 -3.18 -15.34
C LEU A 243 2.76 -2.29 -15.83
N TYR A 244 3.01 -1.47 -16.86
CA TYR A 244 1.99 -0.62 -17.49
C TYR A 244 0.80 -1.46 -17.96
N GLY A 245 1.06 -2.57 -18.66
CA GLY A 245 0.01 -3.50 -19.09
C GLY A 245 -0.80 -4.09 -17.94
N ALA A 246 -0.16 -4.37 -16.80
CA ALA A 246 -0.82 -4.90 -15.62
C ALA A 246 -1.71 -3.85 -14.93
N VAL A 247 -1.18 -2.64 -14.71
CA VAL A 247 -1.90 -1.57 -14.00
C VAL A 247 -2.99 -0.96 -14.87
N GLN A 248 -2.74 -0.73 -16.17
CA GLN A 248 -3.71 -0.09 -17.06
C GLN A 248 -4.80 -1.06 -17.55
N TYR A 249 -4.42 -2.28 -17.88
CA TYR A 249 -5.31 -3.21 -18.58
C TYR A 249 -5.50 -4.54 -17.84
N GLY A 250 -4.87 -4.70 -16.70
CA GLY A 250 -4.90 -5.93 -15.93
C GLY A 250 -4.21 -7.12 -16.58
N LYS A 251 -3.35 -6.89 -17.58
CA LYS A 251 -2.60 -7.95 -18.27
C LYS A 251 -1.52 -8.50 -17.35
N GLY A 252 -1.69 -9.74 -16.90
CA GLY A 252 -0.76 -10.37 -15.97
C GLY A 252 -0.90 -9.91 -14.51
N LEU A 253 -1.89 -9.08 -14.16
CA LEU A 253 -2.25 -8.84 -12.76
C LEU A 253 -3.01 -10.07 -12.26
N LEU A 254 -2.40 -10.88 -11.40
CA LEU A 254 -2.96 -12.10 -10.85
C LEU A 254 -3.88 -11.84 -9.66
N GLY A 255 -3.46 -10.94 -8.79
CA GLY A 255 -4.17 -10.61 -7.56
C GLY A 255 -3.36 -9.69 -6.66
N THR A 256 -3.75 -9.63 -5.39
CA THR A 256 -3.13 -8.79 -4.38
C THR A 256 -2.84 -9.54 -3.09
N LEU A 257 -1.82 -9.07 -2.37
CA LEU A 257 -1.57 -9.40 -0.97
C LEU A 257 -2.11 -8.23 -0.15
N GLU A 258 -3.03 -8.51 0.75
CA GLU A 258 -3.78 -7.50 1.48
C GLU A 258 -3.48 -7.58 2.97
N PHE A 259 -3.44 -6.45 3.61
CA PHE A 259 -3.52 -6.33 5.06
C PHE A 259 -4.96 -6.65 5.53
N PHE A 260 -5.15 -6.99 6.79
CA PHE A 260 -6.50 -7.14 7.32
C PHE A 260 -7.08 -5.75 7.60
N PRO A 261 -8.13 -5.29 6.87
CA PRO A 261 -8.68 -3.95 7.03
C PRO A 261 -9.15 -3.64 8.45
N GLU A 262 -9.51 -4.68 9.22
CA GLU A 262 -9.92 -4.56 10.62
C GLU A 262 -8.82 -4.00 11.52
N GLU A 263 -7.53 -4.15 11.15
CA GLU A 263 -6.43 -3.52 11.90
C GLU A 263 -6.36 -2.01 11.67
N GLY A 264 -6.98 -1.50 10.62
CA GLY A 264 -7.01 -0.08 10.28
C GLY A 264 -7.63 0.77 11.38
N LYS A 265 -7.02 1.93 11.67
CA LYS A 265 -7.43 2.87 12.74
C LYS A 265 -8.87 3.39 12.64
N TYR A 266 -9.50 3.23 11.50
CA TYR A 266 -10.81 3.80 11.17
C TYR A 266 -11.72 2.76 10.52
N HIS A 267 -11.54 1.48 10.82
CA HIS A 267 -12.33 0.43 10.17
C HIS A 267 -13.82 0.55 10.50
N TYR A 268 -14.17 0.65 11.81
CA TYR A 268 -15.52 0.85 12.29
C TYR A 268 -15.76 2.28 12.79
N ASP A 269 -17.01 2.61 12.97
CA ASP A 269 -17.43 3.86 13.62
C ASP A 269 -17.02 3.86 15.07
N GLY A 270 -16.69 5.03 15.61
CA GLY A 270 -16.32 5.03 17.00
C GLY A 270 -16.18 6.39 17.65
N HIS A 271 -16.01 6.33 18.97
CA HIS A 271 -15.64 7.46 19.79
C HIS A 271 -14.60 7.00 20.82
N ARG A 272 -13.33 7.23 20.50
CA ARG A 272 -12.18 6.75 21.27
C ARG A 272 -12.23 7.12 22.76
N LYS A 273 -12.60 8.37 23.09
CA LYS A 273 -12.68 8.84 24.49
C LYS A 273 -13.71 8.10 25.34
N CYS A 274 -14.70 7.48 24.69
CA CYS A 274 -15.73 6.69 25.37
C CYS A 274 -15.57 5.19 25.17
N HIS A 275 -14.49 4.77 24.48
CA HIS A 275 -14.23 3.36 24.12
C HIS A 275 -15.40 2.71 23.37
N ILE A 276 -16.09 3.49 22.54
CA ILE A 276 -17.20 3.02 21.70
C ILE A 276 -16.67 2.67 20.32
N CYS A 277 -16.90 1.42 19.91
CA CYS A 277 -16.66 0.87 18.59
C CYS A 277 -17.95 0.20 18.13
N LEU A 278 -18.51 0.64 16.99
CA LEU A 278 -19.80 0.21 16.48
C LEU A 278 -19.67 -0.20 15.02
N SER A 279 -20.36 -1.27 14.60
CA SER A 279 -20.56 -1.55 13.19
C SER A 279 -21.37 -0.41 12.52
N PRO A 280 -21.35 -0.30 11.19
CA PRO A 280 -22.19 0.67 10.48
C PRO A 280 -23.66 0.62 10.90
N GLU A 281 -24.23 -0.59 10.93
CA GLU A 281 -25.64 -0.83 11.27
C GLU A 281 -25.96 -0.49 12.75
N GLU A 282 -24.98 -0.64 13.63
CA GLU A 282 -25.11 -0.22 15.03
C GLU A 282 -25.04 1.30 15.16
N ALA A 283 -24.11 1.94 14.42
CA ALA A 283 -23.96 3.39 14.43
C ALA A 283 -25.21 4.10 13.87
N GLU A 284 -25.88 3.55 12.85
CA GLU A 284 -27.14 4.04 12.35
C GLU A 284 -28.26 4.04 13.41
N LYS A 285 -28.35 2.99 14.25
CA LYS A 285 -29.32 2.94 15.36
C LYS A 285 -29.15 4.08 16.37
N TYR A 286 -27.94 4.61 16.47
CA TYR A 286 -27.61 5.76 17.32
C TYR A 286 -27.52 7.06 16.51
N HIS A 287 -27.98 7.08 15.24
CA HIS A 287 -27.96 8.24 14.36
C HIS A 287 -26.59 8.90 14.25
N GLY A 288 -25.51 8.11 14.27
CA GLY A 288 -24.13 8.59 14.24
C GLY A 288 -23.69 9.34 15.52
N ILE A 289 -24.41 9.15 16.64
CA ILE A 289 -24.14 9.82 17.91
C ILE A 289 -23.64 8.81 18.94
N CYS A 290 -22.60 9.17 19.67
CA CYS A 290 -22.05 8.32 20.73
C CYS A 290 -23.10 8.12 21.87
N PRO A 291 -23.48 6.88 22.17
CA PRO A 291 -24.50 6.60 23.20
C PRO A 291 -24.07 6.97 24.62
N VAL A 292 -22.77 7.21 24.84
CA VAL A 292 -22.22 7.56 26.16
C VAL A 292 -22.19 9.06 26.40
N CYS A 293 -21.75 9.87 25.44
CA CYS A 293 -21.51 11.30 25.65
C CYS A 293 -22.31 12.22 24.73
N GLY A 294 -23.12 11.70 23.81
CA GLY A 294 -23.93 12.47 22.89
C GLY A 294 -23.16 13.24 21.79
N LYS A 295 -21.86 13.02 21.64
CA LYS A 295 -21.06 13.62 20.55
C LYS A 295 -21.14 12.78 19.28
N LYS A 296 -20.89 13.42 18.13
CA LYS A 296 -20.82 12.74 16.85
C LYS A 296 -19.75 11.64 16.88
N LEU A 297 -20.07 10.48 16.34
CA LEU A 297 -19.10 9.41 16.09
C LEU A 297 -18.16 9.79 14.95
N THR A 298 -16.94 9.32 14.99
CA THR A 298 -16.05 9.29 13.83
C THR A 298 -16.52 8.17 12.92
N MET A 299 -16.90 8.51 11.69
CA MET A 299 -17.33 7.53 10.68
C MET A 299 -16.17 6.63 10.28
N GLY A 300 -16.42 5.34 10.27
CA GLY A 300 -15.46 4.33 9.83
C GLY A 300 -15.48 4.12 8.32
N VAL A 301 -14.43 3.46 7.82
CA VAL A 301 -14.30 3.10 6.40
C VAL A 301 -15.44 2.19 5.96
N ASN A 302 -15.80 1.21 6.77
CA ASN A 302 -16.86 0.26 6.44
C ASN A 302 -18.24 0.95 6.31
N HIS A 303 -18.51 1.96 7.15
CA HIS A 303 -19.72 2.79 7.04
C HIS A 303 -19.69 3.64 5.75
N ARG A 304 -18.56 4.28 5.46
CA ARG A 304 -18.43 5.07 4.23
C ARG A 304 -18.62 4.23 2.97
N ILE A 305 -18.11 2.98 2.96
CA ILE A 305 -18.36 2.03 1.88
C ILE A 305 -19.85 1.70 1.81
N MET A 306 -20.51 1.48 2.94
CA MET A 306 -21.96 1.21 2.98
C MET A 306 -22.77 2.39 2.40
N ASP A 307 -22.37 3.64 2.69
CA ASP A 307 -23.02 4.84 2.15
C ASP A 307 -22.95 4.94 0.62
N LEU A 308 -21.84 4.49 0.02
CA LEU A 308 -21.60 4.58 -1.42
C LEU A 308 -21.92 3.29 -2.18
N ALA A 309 -22.08 2.18 -1.49
CA ALA A 309 -22.29 0.87 -2.09
C ALA A 309 -23.63 0.78 -2.82
N ASP A 310 -23.62 0.23 -4.01
CA ASP A 310 -24.80 -0.14 -4.80
C ASP A 310 -25.01 -1.67 -4.87
N ARG A 311 -24.22 -2.42 -4.07
CA ARG A 311 -24.26 -3.88 -3.98
C ARG A 311 -24.20 -4.35 -2.54
N GLU A 312 -24.83 -5.49 -2.29
CA GLU A 312 -24.88 -6.13 -0.99
C GLU A 312 -23.49 -6.57 -0.50
N ASN A 313 -23.35 -6.67 0.83
CA ASN A 313 -22.16 -7.26 1.44
C ASN A 313 -22.02 -8.73 1.00
N GLY A 314 -20.78 -9.16 0.67
CA GLY A 314 -20.51 -10.49 0.15
C GLY A 314 -20.67 -10.63 -1.37
N PHE A 315 -21.00 -9.56 -2.09
CA PHE A 315 -21.00 -9.59 -3.55
C PHE A 315 -19.57 -9.86 -4.06
N VAL A 316 -19.47 -10.76 -5.05
CA VAL A 316 -18.22 -11.07 -5.76
C VAL A 316 -18.39 -10.69 -7.22
N ARG A 317 -17.56 -9.79 -7.73
CA ARG A 317 -17.66 -9.38 -9.13
C ARG A 317 -17.23 -10.53 -10.06
N LYS A 318 -17.81 -10.60 -11.25
CA LYS A 318 -17.67 -11.72 -12.19
C LYS A 318 -16.23 -12.09 -12.56
N ASN A 319 -15.35 -11.12 -12.66
CA ASN A 319 -13.94 -11.30 -13.00
C ASN A 319 -13.02 -10.86 -11.84
N ALA A 320 -13.46 -11.13 -10.61
CA ALA A 320 -12.67 -10.85 -9.43
C ALA A 320 -11.32 -11.58 -9.50
N ARG A 321 -10.24 -10.85 -9.24
CA ARG A 321 -8.91 -11.45 -9.06
C ARG A 321 -8.82 -12.04 -7.67
N SER A 322 -7.90 -12.99 -7.50
CA SER A 322 -7.58 -13.54 -6.18
C SER A 322 -6.95 -12.49 -5.27
N PHE A 323 -7.09 -12.68 -3.98
CA PHE A 323 -6.33 -11.94 -2.99
C PHE A 323 -6.03 -12.84 -1.79
N GLU A 324 -4.92 -12.54 -1.13
CA GLU A 324 -4.50 -13.24 0.09
C GLU A 324 -4.37 -12.20 1.21
N SER A 325 -4.99 -12.48 2.36
CA SER A 325 -4.77 -11.62 3.53
C SER A 325 -3.56 -12.11 4.30
N ILE A 326 -2.60 -11.22 4.55
CA ILE A 326 -1.33 -11.56 5.19
C ILE A 326 -1.08 -10.70 6.44
N VAL A 327 -0.24 -11.22 7.31
CA VAL A 327 0.37 -10.49 8.42
C VAL A 327 1.88 -10.65 8.29
N PRO A 328 2.71 -9.61 8.45
CA PRO A 328 4.16 -9.72 8.36
C PRO A 328 4.73 -10.81 9.27
N LEU A 329 5.66 -11.61 8.77
CA LEU A 329 6.22 -12.74 9.50
C LEU A 329 6.74 -12.40 10.92
N PRO A 330 7.41 -11.25 11.16
CA PRO A 330 7.79 -10.86 12.52
C PRO A 330 6.59 -10.69 13.47
N GLU A 331 5.43 -10.28 12.96
CA GLU A 331 4.20 -10.12 13.73
C GLU A 331 3.56 -11.47 14.03
N VAL A 332 3.59 -12.42 13.09
CA VAL A 332 3.21 -13.83 13.31
C VAL A 332 4.08 -14.46 14.40
N ILE A 333 5.41 -14.33 14.28
CA ILE A 333 6.36 -14.84 15.29
C ILE A 333 6.05 -14.21 16.65
N SER A 334 5.87 -12.89 16.70
CA SER A 334 5.53 -12.13 17.92
C SER A 334 4.28 -12.69 18.61
N ALA A 335 3.21 -12.94 17.85
CA ALA A 335 1.97 -13.50 18.35
C ALA A 335 2.18 -14.92 18.92
N CYS A 336 2.96 -15.75 18.23
CA CYS A 336 3.25 -17.13 18.62
C CYS A 336 4.11 -17.23 19.89
N VAL A 337 5.11 -16.36 20.04
CA VAL A 337 6.04 -16.41 21.19
C VAL A 337 5.63 -15.50 22.35
N GLY A 338 4.59 -14.69 22.20
CA GLY A 338 4.10 -13.77 23.22
C GLY A 338 5.08 -12.66 23.59
N LYS A 339 5.90 -12.19 22.62
CA LYS A 339 6.90 -11.13 22.83
C LYS A 339 6.77 -10.06 21.76
N ALA A 340 7.11 -8.80 22.08
CA ALA A 340 7.04 -7.70 21.13
C ALA A 340 7.95 -7.94 19.92
N VAL A 341 7.51 -7.47 18.75
CA VAL A 341 8.17 -7.64 17.43
C VAL A 341 9.65 -7.21 17.46
N THR A 342 9.98 -6.18 18.23
CA THR A 342 11.34 -5.60 18.31
C THR A 342 12.29 -6.37 19.23
N THR A 343 11.85 -7.44 19.88
CA THR A 343 12.69 -8.22 20.80
C THR A 343 13.69 -9.09 20.04
N LYS A 344 14.88 -9.30 20.64
CA LYS A 344 15.93 -10.18 20.07
C LYS A 344 15.42 -11.60 19.82
N THR A 345 14.44 -12.09 20.58
CA THR A 345 13.83 -13.41 20.36
C THR A 345 13.09 -13.44 19.02
N VAL A 346 12.26 -12.43 18.74
CA VAL A 346 11.47 -12.36 17.49
C VAL A 346 12.38 -12.08 16.30
N THR A 347 13.27 -11.08 16.40
CA THR A 347 14.17 -10.73 15.30
C THR A 347 15.18 -11.86 15.00
N GLY A 348 15.69 -12.54 16.03
CA GLY A 348 16.59 -13.67 15.85
C GLY A 348 15.92 -14.89 15.20
N GLU A 349 14.66 -15.20 15.57
CA GLU A 349 13.90 -16.27 14.92
C GLU A 349 13.56 -15.91 13.47
N TYR A 350 13.18 -14.66 13.21
CA TYR A 350 12.93 -14.16 11.87
C TYR A 350 14.17 -14.34 10.96
N GLU A 351 15.35 -13.87 11.37
CA GLU A 351 16.58 -14.00 10.58
C GLU A 351 16.97 -15.46 10.37
N LYS A 352 16.80 -16.32 11.39
CA LYS A 352 17.02 -17.76 11.28
C LYS A 352 16.10 -18.41 10.24
N MET A 353 14.81 -18.06 10.25
CA MET A 353 13.85 -18.59 9.28
C MET A 353 14.20 -18.13 7.85
N LEU A 354 14.58 -16.87 7.64
CA LEU A 354 15.03 -16.40 6.33
C LEU A 354 16.26 -17.15 5.82
N GLN A 355 17.23 -17.45 6.69
CA GLN A 355 18.44 -18.18 6.31
C GLN A 355 18.15 -19.66 5.95
N LYS A 356 17.14 -20.26 6.55
CA LYS A 356 16.86 -21.69 6.42
C LYS A 356 15.79 -22.02 5.39
N LEU A 357 14.81 -21.15 5.24
CA LEU A 357 13.59 -21.41 4.49
C LEU A 357 13.43 -20.51 3.25
N GLY A 358 14.14 -19.39 3.16
CA GLY A 358 14.01 -18.46 2.05
C GLY A 358 13.41 -17.12 2.48
N ASN A 359 12.85 -16.35 1.54
CA ASN A 359 12.29 -15.04 1.84
C ASN A 359 10.96 -15.11 2.60
N GLU A 360 10.52 -13.95 3.13
CA GLU A 360 9.34 -13.88 3.98
C GLU A 360 8.06 -14.34 3.27
N PHE A 361 7.86 -13.96 2.00
CA PHE A 361 6.67 -14.37 1.27
C PHE A 361 6.65 -15.85 0.95
N ASP A 362 7.79 -16.47 0.63
CA ASP A 362 7.87 -17.92 0.45
C ASP A 362 7.46 -18.62 1.76
N ILE A 363 7.96 -18.13 2.91
CA ILE A 363 7.63 -18.70 4.22
C ILE A 363 6.14 -18.53 4.54
N LEU A 364 5.57 -17.37 4.30
CA LEU A 364 4.17 -17.10 4.61
C LEU A 364 3.20 -17.83 3.67
N ARG A 365 3.57 -18.05 2.40
CA ARG A 365 2.66 -18.51 1.35
C ARG A 365 2.93 -19.93 0.86
N GLU A 366 4.19 -20.29 0.60
CA GLU A 366 4.54 -21.43 -0.24
C GLU A 366 5.18 -22.59 0.53
N ILE A 367 6.12 -22.31 1.45
CA ILE A 367 6.90 -23.33 2.14
C ILE A 367 5.96 -24.32 2.89
N PRO A 368 6.14 -25.65 2.73
CA PRO A 368 5.33 -26.63 3.45
C PRO A 368 5.39 -26.43 4.97
N ILE A 369 4.25 -26.54 5.63
CA ILE A 369 4.15 -26.33 7.09
C ILE A 369 5.07 -27.27 7.87
N ALA A 370 5.26 -28.51 7.40
CA ALA A 370 6.18 -29.47 8.01
C ALA A 370 7.65 -29.00 7.98
N ASP A 371 8.07 -28.30 6.91
CA ASP A 371 9.42 -27.76 6.81
C ASP A 371 9.58 -26.53 7.73
N ILE A 372 8.56 -25.71 7.83
CA ILE A 372 8.53 -24.59 8.79
C ILE A 372 8.63 -25.12 10.24
N GLU A 373 7.89 -26.15 10.57
CA GLU A 373 7.92 -26.76 11.92
C GLU A 373 9.29 -27.32 12.26
N LYS A 374 9.96 -27.97 11.30
CA LYS A 374 11.30 -28.52 11.48
C LYS A 374 12.36 -27.46 11.75
N GLU A 375 12.31 -26.33 11.03
CA GLU A 375 13.34 -25.28 11.11
C GLU A 375 13.02 -24.20 12.14
N SER A 376 11.78 -24.16 12.68
CA SER A 376 11.32 -23.15 13.64
C SER A 376 10.68 -23.83 14.87
N SER A 377 9.35 -23.76 14.97
CA SER A 377 8.59 -24.40 16.06
C SER A 377 7.17 -24.78 15.63
N HIS A 378 6.58 -25.78 16.31
CA HIS A 378 5.17 -26.16 16.10
C HIS A 378 4.22 -24.96 16.22
N MET A 379 4.43 -24.06 17.19
CA MET A 379 3.57 -22.90 17.43
C MET A 379 3.62 -21.93 16.25
N ILE A 380 4.81 -21.62 15.71
CA ILE A 380 4.97 -20.72 14.57
C ILE A 380 4.39 -21.35 13.29
N ALA A 381 4.68 -22.64 13.06
CA ALA A 381 4.11 -23.39 11.93
C ALA A 381 2.57 -23.40 11.97
N SER A 382 1.98 -23.65 13.15
CA SER A 382 0.53 -23.58 13.37
C SER A 382 -0.03 -22.17 13.15
N GLY A 383 0.69 -21.13 13.58
CA GLY A 383 0.31 -19.73 13.35
C GLY A 383 0.26 -19.38 11.86
N ILE A 384 1.27 -19.79 11.09
CA ILE A 384 1.32 -19.60 9.64
C ILE A 384 0.21 -20.40 8.94
N GLN A 385 -0.05 -21.66 9.37
CA GLN A 385 -1.16 -22.45 8.83
C GLN A 385 -2.52 -21.77 9.05
N LYS A 386 -2.78 -21.26 10.25
CA LYS A 386 -4.01 -20.50 10.53
C LYS A 386 -4.13 -19.25 9.67
N LEU A 387 -3.02 -18.50 9.50
CA LEU A 387 -3.01 -17.33 8.62
C LEU A 387 -3.37 -17.71 7.17
N ARG A 388 -2.74 -18.75 6.62
CA ARG A 388 -3.04 -19.26 5.27
C ARG A 388 -4.48 -19.70 5.11
N ASN A 389 -5.08 -20.25 6.16
CA ASN A 389 -6.50 -20.66 6.18
C ASN A 389 -7.45 -19.49 6.48
N ARG A 390 -6.94 -18.27 6.75
CA ARG A 390 -7.71 -17.11 7.25
C ARG A 390 -8.45 -17.40 8.57
N GLU A 391 -7.93 -18.31 9.39
CA GLU A 391 -8.44 -18.65 10.72
C GLU A 391 -7.87 -17.67 11.75
N VAL A 392 -8.30 -16.41 11.67
CA VAL A 392 -7.82 -15.33 12.55
C VAL A 392 -8.99 -14.70 13.32
N ILE A 393 -8.70 -14.15 14.49
CA ILE A 393 -9.66 -13.40 15.28
C ILE A 393 -9.36 -11.91 15.08
N CYS A 394 -10.32 -11.19 14.49
CA CYS A 394 -10.20 -9.77 14.22
C CYS A 394 -10.94 -8.94 15.29
N LYS A 395 -10.25 -7.96 15.86
CA LYS A 395 -10.85 -6.88 16.65
C LYS A 395 -10.70 -5.58 15.86
N PRO A 396 -11.80 -4.98 15.36
CA PRO A 396 -11.71 -3.82 14.49
C PRO A 396 -11.18 -2.58 15.21
N GLY A 397 -10.41 -1.78 14.47
CA GLY A 397 -9.97 -0.46 14.91
C GLY A 397 -11.05 0.59 14.68
N PHE A 398 -10.96 1.72 15.40
CA PHE A 398 -11.92 2.80 15.35
C PHE A 398 -11.35 4.12 15.88
N ASP A 399 -11.79 5.23 15.36
CA ASP A 399 -11.48 6.61 15.82
C ASP A 399 -10.01 6.85 16.21
N GLY A 400 -9.08 6.35 15.39
CA GLY A 400 -7.64 6.50 15.60
C GLY A 400 -7.00 5.41 16.48
N GLU A 401 -7.75 4.43 16.99
CA GLU A 401 -7.23 3.23 17.64
C GLU A 401 -7.05 2.12 16.61
N TYR A 402 -5.88 1.49 16.61
CA TYR A 402 -5.61 0.33 15.77
C TYR A 402 -6.46 -0.87 16.21
N GLY A 403 -6.95 -1.62 15.24
CA GLY A 403 -7.48 -2.93 15.48
C GLY A 403 -6.38 -3.94 15.82
N LYS A 404 -6.77 -5.18 15.98
CA LYS A 404 -5.85 -6.25 16.34
C LYS A 404 -6.25 -7.56 15.68
N ILE A 405 -5.28 -8.24 15.08
CA ILE A 405 -5.42 -9.62 14.63
C ILE A 405 -4.77 -10.55 15.66
N SER A 406 -5.45 -11.62 15.97
CA SER A 406 -4.94 -12.66 16.87
C SER A 406 -5.03 -14.02 16.19
N LEU A 407 -3.96 -14.79 16.28
CA LEU A 407 -3.86 -16.16 15.73
C LEU A 407 -4.30 -17.22 16.77
N PHE A 408 -4.29 -16.83 18.05
CA PHE A 408 -4.61 -17.68 19.18
C PHE A 408 -5.42 -16.92 20.22
#